data_a2f7aca3bf622dc0a6b71054ed71f1cc
#
_entry.id   a2f7aca3bf622dc0a6b71054ed71f1cc
#
_cell.length_a   1.000
_cell.length_b   1.000
_cell.length_c   1.000
_cell.angle_alpha   90.00
_cell.angle_beta   90.00
_cell.angle_gamma   90.00
#
_symmetry.space_group_name_H-M   'P 1'
#
loop_
_entity.id
_entity.type
_entity.pdbx_description
1 polymer ?
#
loop_
_entity_poly.entity_id
_entity_poly.type
_entity_poly.pdbx_seq_one_letter_code
_entity_poly.pdbx_strand_id
1 'polypeptide(L)'
;MQNNTNLFIRIILSLAFLGHGLVSLGLSPSYTLHYNLVQSINFTNISTDNIVEFQGWFDILVSLFLIIRFKLKSVLYIVLLYLTLVCVSAITLYWDITDSIFGIAECLRRLPWIFLSLYLLFEIKGIKKYHFIRISLSFAFLAHGLASLGFLGLNQGHIDLAIKVVPADSARFFVYCSGITDSI
;
A
#
# COMPACT_ATOMS: atom_id res chain seq x y z
N MET A 1 -16.92 -19.76 -11.91
CA MET A 1 -16.87 -18.67 -10.91
C MET A 1 -15.49 -18.46 -10.27
N GLN A 2 -14.71 -19.48 -9.93
CA GLN A 2 -13.38 -19.30 -9.29
C GLN A 2 -12.36 -18.57 -10.19
N ASN A 3 -12.34 -18.87 -11.50
CA ASN A 3 -11.44 -18.22 -12.45
C ASN A 3 -11.65 -16.70 -12.52
N ASN A 4 -12.90 -16.24 -12.47
CA ASN A 4 -13.22 -14.81 -12.55
C ASN A 4 -12.79 -14.07 -11.28
N THR A 5 -12.96 -14.69 -10.09
CA THR A 5 -12.48 -14.08 -8.83
C THR A 5 -10.97 -13.95 -8.81
N ASN A 6 -10.24 -14.99 -9.23
CA ASN A 6 -8.77 -14.95 -9.28
C ASN A 6 -8.27 -13.91 -10.30
N LEU A 7 -8.93 -13.78 -11.44
CA LEU A 7 -8.63 -12.74 -12.42
C LEU A 7 -8.85 -11.35 -11.82
N PHE A 8 -9.99 -11.13 -11.18
CA PHE A 8 -10.33 -9.85 -10.55
C PHE A 8 -9.31 -9.45 -9.48
N ILE A 9 -8.92 -10.38 -8.59
CA ILE A 9 -7.92 -10.11 -7.56
C ILE A 9 -6.54 -9.81 -8.19
N ARG A 10 -6.14 -10.52 -9.25
CA ARG A 10 -4.89 -10.21 -9.97
C ARG A 10 -4.92 -8.81 -10.57
N ILE A 11 -6.04 -8.40 -11.15
CA ILE A 11 -6.21 -7.04 -11.70
C ILE A 11 -6.06 -6.01 -10.58
N ILE A 12 -6.73 -6.20 -9.44
CA ILE A 12 -6.63 -5.28 -8.29
C ILE A 12 -5.18 -5.16 -7.81
N LEU A 13 -4.51 -6.29 -7.56
CA LEU A 13 -3.11 -6.29 -7.14
C LEU A 13 -2.21 -5.63 -8.20
N SER A 14 -2.42 -5.93 -9.47
CA SER A 14 -1.66 -5.32 -10.55
C SER A 14 -1.84 -3.81 -10.59
N LEU A 15 -3.06 -3.31 -10.48
CA LEU A 15 -3.33 -1.87 -10.45
C LEU A 15 -2.71 -1.21 -9.22
N ALA A 16 -2.71 -1.88 -8.06
CA ALA A 16 -2.07 -1.37 -6.86
C ALA A 16 -0.55 -1.23 -7.03
N PHE A 17 0.12 -2.25 -7.57
CA PHE A 17 1.55 -2.20 -7.88
C PHE A 17 1.86 -1.18 -8.99
N LEU A 18 1.05 -1.10 -10.04
CA LEU A 18 1.21 -0.11 -11.09
C LEU A 18 1.13 1.31 -10.51
N GLY A 19 0.09 1.59 -9.72
CA GLY A 19 -0.08 2.90 -9.09
C GLY A 19 1.10 3.28 -8.21
N HIS A 20 1.57 2.36 -7.37
CA HIS A 20 2.74 2.58 -6.51
C HIS A 20 4.02 2.78 -7.33
N GLY A 21 4.24 2.00 -8.38
CA GLY A 21 5.36 2.15 -9.29
C GLY A 21 5.39 3.50 -10.00
N LEU A 22 4.23 3.98 -10.47
CA LEU A 22 4.11 5.30 -11.09
C LEU A 22 4.41 6.44 -10.09
N VAL A 23 3.99 6.29 -8.83
CA VAL A 23 4.37 7.24 -7.76
C VAL A 23 5.88 7.26 -7.57
N SER A 24 6.50 6.10 -7.45
CA SER A 24 7.96 5.98 -7.23
C SER A 24 8.78 6.52 -8.40
N LEU A 25 8.27 6.47 -9.63
CA LEU A 25 8.93 7.04 -10.82
C LEU A 25 8.63 8.53 -11.04
N GLY A 26 8.02 9.21 -10.08
CA GLY A 26 7.76 10.66 -10.17
C GLY A 26 6.59 11.05 -11.07
N LEU A 27 5.79 10.09 -11.55
CA LEU A 27 4.64 10.34 -12.41
C LEU A 27 3.35 10.69 -11.63
N SER A 28 3.49 10.98 -10.32
CA SER A 28 2.37 11.32 -9.44
C SER A 28 2.73 12.48 -8.53
N PRO A 29 1.78 13.37 -8.19
CA PRO A 29 1.98 14.43 -7.19
C PRO A 29 2.42 13.92 -5.81
N SER A 30 2.19 12.65 -5.52
CA SER A 30 2.59 12.01 -4.26
C SER A 30 4.06 11.59 -4.21
N TYR A 31 4.83 11.81 -5.29
CA TYR A 31 6.24 11.44 -5.38
C TYR A 31 7.08 12.04 -4.24
N THR A 32 6.94 13.34 -4.00
CA THR A 32 7.72 14.03 -2.96
C THR A 32 7.52 13.42 -1.58
N LEU A 33 6.29 13.07 -1.25
CA LEU A 33 5.98 12.41 0.04
C LEU A 33 6.63 11.02 0.11
N HIS A 34 6.52 10.25 -0.97
CA HIS A 34 7.14 8.93 -1.05
C HIS A 34 8.68 9.00 -0.98
N TYR A 35 9.28 9.93 -1.72
CA TYR A 35 10.72 10.17 -1.72
C TYR A 35 11.24 10.53 -0.32
N ASN A 36 10.60 11.50 0.34
CA ASN A 36 10.98 11.92 1.69
C ASN A 36 10.89 10.77 2.70
N LEU A 37 9.90 9.89 2.51
CA LEU A 37 9.73 8.71 3.33
C LEU A 37 10.90 7.73 3.16
N VAL A 38 11.29 7.43 1.92
CA VAL A 38 12.43 6.55 1.63
C VAL A 38 13.73 7.20 2.12
N GLN A 39 13.88 8.51 1.94
CA GLN A 39 15.04 9.26 2.41
C GLN A 39 15.19 9.20 3.94
N SER A 40 14.11 9.24 4.69
CA SER A 40 14.15 9.17 6.15
C SER A 40 14.70 7.85 6.69
N ILE A 41 14.65 6.78 5.88
CA ILE A 41 15.19 5.46 6.24
C ILE A 41 16.73 5.45 6.22
N ASN A 42 17.36 6.43 5.58
CA ASN A 42 18.82 6.68 5.60
C ASN A 42 19.67 5.42 5.33
N PHE A 43 19.49 4.80 4.18
CA PHE A 43 20.39 3.73 3.73
C PHE A 43 21.78 4.32 3.44
N THR A 44 22.73 4.06 4.29
CA THR A 44 24.05 4.76 4.34
C THR A 44 24.91 4.62 3.08
N ASN A 45 24.63 3.68 2.18
CA ASN A 45 25.47 3.37 1.03
C ASN A 45 24.75 3.42 -0.34
N ILE A 46 23.47 3.72 -0.37
CA ILE A 46 22.67 3.73 -1.61
C ILE A 46 21.90 5.05 -1.67
N SER A 47 21.98 5.75 -2.80
CA SER A 47 21.21 6.99 -2.93
C SER A 47 19.71 6.73 -2.91
N THR A 48 18.96 7.63 -2.31
CA THR A 48 17.49 7.57 -2.26
C THR A 48 16.89 7.49 -3.66
N ASP A 49 17.45 8.24 -4.62
CA ASP A 49 17.00 8.21 -6.01
C ASP A 49 17.06 6.81 -6.59
N ASN A 50 18.18 6.10 -6.42
CA ASN A 50 18.35 4.75 -6.93
C ASN A 50 17.37 3.75 -6.28
N ILE A 51 17.08 3.91 -4.98
CA ILE A 51 16.12 3.05 -4.27
C ILE A 51 14.72 3.27 -4.80
N VAL A 52 14.31 4.53 -4.91
CA VAL A 52 12.95 4.90 -5.34
C VAL A 52 12.73 4.51 -6.80
N GLU A 53 13.73 4.76 -7.67
CA GLU A 53 13.66 4.36 -9.07
C GLU A 53 13.60 2.82 -9.23
N PHE A 54 14.47 2.09 -8.52
CA PHE A 54 14.44 0.62 -8.53
C PHE A 54 13.07 0.09 -8.06
N GLN A 55 12.54 0.64 -6.98
CA GLN A 55 11.22 0.26 -6.47
C GLN A 55 10.13 0.53 -7.50
N GLY A 56 10.17 1.66 -8.18
CA GLY A 56 9.21 2.01 -9.21
C GLY A 56 9.21 1.01 -10.37
N TRP A 57 10.36 0.67 -10.90
CA TRP A 57 10.48 -0.32 -11.97
C TRP A 57 10.10 -1.72 -11.51
N PHE A 58 10.51 -2.11 -10.29
CA PHE A 58 10.13 -3.39 -9.70
C PHE A 58 8.61 -3.55 -9.62
N ASP A 59 7.91 -2.55 -9.12
CA ASP A 59 6.45 -2.56 -8.97
C ASP A 59 5.74 -2.64 -10.31
N ILE A 60 6.23 -1.92 -11.34
CA ILE A 60 5.69 -2.01 -12.70
C ILE A 60 5.88 -3.41 -13.29
N LEU A 61 7.05 -4.01 -13.11
CA LEU A 61 7.31 -5.38 -13.57
C LEU A 61 6.41 -6.41 -12.86
N VAL A 62 6.24 -6.27 -11.54
CA VAL A 62 5.32 -7.12 -10.77
C VAL A 62 3.89 -6.97 -11.29
N SER A 63 3.44 -5.74 -11.51
CA SER A 63 2.13 -5.45 -12.09
C SER A 63 1.93 -6.18 -13.42
N LEU A 64 2.88 -6.04 -14.34
CA LEU A 64 2.83 -6.70 -15.65
C LEU A 64 2.77 -8.23 -15.51
N PHE A 65 3.63 -8.82 -14.68
CA PHE A 65 3.67 -10.28 -14.50
C PHE A 65 2.38 -10.83 -13.85
N LEU A 66 1.74 -10.07 -12.98
CA LEU A 66 0.44 -10.42 -12.43
C LEU A 66 -0.66 -10.44 -13.52
N ILE A 67 -0.67 -9.47 -14.43
CA ILE A 67 -1.66 -9.39 -15.52
C ILE A 67 -1.47 -10.57 -16.48
N ILE A 68 -0.27 -10.76 -17.00
CA ILE A 68 0.00 -11.79 -18.00
C ILE A 68 0.09 -13.20 -17.41
N ARG A 69 -0.02 -13.33 -16.09
CA ARG A 69 0.08 -14.60 -15.33
C ARG A 69 1.42 -15.32 -15.52
N PHE A 70 2.47 -14.57 -15.81
CA PHE A 70 3.81 -15.14 -16.00
C PHE A 70 4.34 -15.69 -14.67
N LYS A 71 4.65 -17.00 -14.65
CA LYS A 71 5.17 -17.72 -13.47
C LYS A 71 4.51 -17.26 -12.15
N LEU A 72 3.19 -17.16 -12.15
CA LEU A 72 2.39 -16.48 -11.12
C LEU A 72 2.81 -16.86 -9.69
N LYS A 73 3.03 -18.13 -9.39
CA LYS A 73 3.46 -18.57 -8.04
C LYS A 73 4.80 -17.96 -7.63
N SER A 74 5.79 -17.97 -8.53
CA SER A 74 7.11 -17.38 -8.24
C SER A 74 6.99 -15.86 -8.02
N VAL A 75 6.22 -15.17 -8.85
CA VAL A 75 5.95 -13.74 -8.67
C VAL A 75 5.29 -13.46 -7.33
N LEU A 76 4.28 -14.25 -6.94
CA LEU A 76 3.59 -14.08 -5.65
C LEU A 76 4.53 -14.34 -4.45
N TYR A 77 5.45 -15.31 -4.53
CA TYR A 77 6.47 -15.49 -3.48
C TYR A 77 7.41 -14.28 -3.37
N ILE A 78 7.85 -13.73 -4.49
CA ILE A 78 8.70 -12.52 -4.52
C ILE A 78 7.93 -11.33 -3.93
N VAL A 79 6.67 -11.16 -4.32
CA VAL A 79 5.79 -10.11 -3.77
C VAL A 79 5.63 -10.25 -2.25
N LEU A 80 5.35 -11.45 -1.75
CA LEU A 80 5.22 -11.69 -0.32
C LEU A 80 6.51 -11.40 0.43
N LEU A 81 7.65 -11.84 -0.08
CA LEU A 81 8.95 -11.55 0.50
C LEU A 81 9.21 -10.04 0.54
N TYR A 82 8.99 -9.34 -0.58
CA TYR A 82 9.15 -7.89 -0.69
C TYR A 82 8.26 -7.16 0.31
N LEU A 83 6.95 -7.45 0.34
CA LEU A 83 6.02 -6.80 1.26
C LEU A 83 6.35 -7.08 2.74
N THR A 84 6.81 -8.28 3.05
CA THR A 84 7.24 -8.64 4.40
C THR A 84 8.49 -7.85 4.80
N LEU A 85 9.48 -7.78 3.91
CA LEU A 85 10.69 -6.98 4.15
C LEU A 85 10.36 -5.51 4.35
N VAL A 86 9.47 -4.94 3.55
CA VAL A 86 9.02 -3.55 3.72
C VAL A 86 8.32 -3.35 5.07
N CYS A 87 7.45 -4.28 5.49
CA CYS A 87 6.80 -4.20 6.81
C CYS A 87 7.81 -4.28 7.95
N VAL A 88 8.75 -5.24 7.90
CA VAL A 88 9.79 -5.39 8.92
C VAL A 88 10.67 -4.15 8.98
N SER A 89 11.12 -3.63 7.82
CA SER A 89 11.92 -2.41 7.75
C SER A 89 11.15 -1.21 8.31
N ALA A 90 9.87 -1.08 8.00
CA ALA A 90 9.03 0.00 8.51
C ALA A 90 8.93 -0.06 10.04
N ILE A 91 8.69 -1.22 10.63
CA ILE A 91 8.61 -1.37 12.08
C ILE A 91 9.97 -1.09 12.74
N THR A 92 11.06 -1.65 12.20
CA THR A 92 12.37 -1.55 12.85
C THR A 92 13.01 -0.18 12.70
N LEU A 93 12.90 0.45 11.52
CA LEU A 93 13.58 1.71 11.24
C LEU A 93 12.80 2.92 11.77
N TYR A 94 11.47 2.86 11.77
CA TYR A 94 10.66 3.95 12.33
C TYR A 94 10.48 3.87 13.85
N TRP A 95 10.83 2.74 14.48
CA TRP A 95 10.73 2.61 15.93
C TRP A 95 11.62 3.60 16.67
N ASP A 96 12.79 3.90 16.13
CA ASP A 96 13.79 4.77 16.77
C ASP A 96 13.76 6.22 16.28
N ILE A 97 13.17 6.51 15.11
CA ILE A 97 13.35 7.81 14.42
C ILE A 97 12.12 8.71 14.56
N THR A 98 10.93 8.13 14.56
CA THR A 98 9.65 8.84 14.66
C THR A 98 8.70 8.03 15.50
N ASP A 99 7.50 8.53 15.71
CA ASP A 99 6.46 7.77 16.38
C ASP A 99 6.34 6.36 15.79
N SER A 100 6.54 5.35 16.64
CA SER A 100 6.36 3.92 16.33
C SER A 100 5.05 3.61 15.59
N ILE A 101 4.08 4.48 15.74
CA ILE A 101 2.78 4.48 15.09
C ILE A 101 2.90 4.53 13.56
N PHE A 102 3.89 5.27 13.00
CA PHE A 102 4.05 5.37 11.55
C PHE A 102 4.48 4.05 10.90
N GLY A 103 5.40 3.32 11.51
CA GLY A 103 5.80 1.98 11.05
C GLY A 103 4.64 1.00 11.03
N ILE A 104 3.79 1.04 12.05
CA ILE A 104 2.56 0.24 12.13
C ILE A 104 1.59 0.64 10.99
N ALA A 105 1.43 1.92 10.72
CA ALA A 105 0.58 2.42 9.63
C ALA A 105 1.03 1.87 8.26
N GLU A 106 2.33 1.90 8.01
CA GLU A 106 2.89 1.39 6.77
C GLU A 106 2.71 -0.12 6.61
N CYS A 107 2.76 -0.88 7.70
CA CYS A 107 2.41 -2.29 7.70
C CYS A 107 0.93 -2.52 7.40
N LEU A 108 0.03 -1.81 8.09
CA LEU A 108 -1.41 -1.94 7.90
C LEU A 108 -1.84 -1.68 6.47
N ARG A 109 -1.24 -0.68 5.81
CA ARG A 109 -1.49 -0.37 4.39
C ARG A 109 -1.10 -1.50 3.44
N ARG A 110 -0.15 -2.35 3.82
CA ARG A 110 0.36 -3.47 2.99
C ARG A 110 -0.32 -4.80 3.26
N LEU A 111 -0.97 -4.94 4.42
CA LEU A 111 -1.70 -6.18 4.76
C LEU A 111 -2.72 -6.61 3.69
N PRO A 112 -3.52 -5.71 3.07
CA PRO A 112 -4.41 -6.09 1.97
C PRO A 112 -3.69 -6.80 0.83
N TRP A 113 -2.52 -6.30 0.44
CA TRP A 113 -1.73 -6.87 -0.66
C TRP A 113 -1.13 -8.23 -0.27
N ILE A 114 -0.70 -8.37 0.99
CA ILE A 114 -0.22 -9.64 1.55
C ILE A 114 -1.35 -10.67 1.52
N PHE A 115 -2.52 -10.35 2.06
CA PHE A 115 -3.66 -11.27 2.10
C PHE A 115 -4.16 -11.66 0.71
N LEU A 116 -4.25 -10.73 -0.22
CA LEU A 116 -4.64 -11.02 -1.60
C LEU A 116 -3.59 -11.89 -2.33
N SER A 117 -2.30 -11.66 -2.07
CA SER A 117 -1.22 -12.49 -2.61
C SER A 117 -1.25 -13.91 -2.05
N LEU A 118 -1.48 -14.06 -0.74
CA LEU A 118 -1.67 -15.37 -0.09
C LEU A 118 -2.91 -16.10 -0.64
N TYR A 119 -4.00 -15.36 -0.84
CA TYR A 119 -5.21 -15.92 -1.45
C TYR A 119 -4.93 -16.53 -2.83
N LEU A 120 -4.22 -15.80 -3.70
CA LEU A 120 -3.86 -16.26 -5.02
C LEU A 120 -2.86 -17.43 -4.99
N LEU A 121 -1.89 -17.39 -4.07
CA LEU A 121 -0.85 -18.40 -3.96
C LEU A 121 -1.40 -19.76 -3.52
N PHE A 122 -2.27 -19.74 -2.51
CA PHE A 122 -2.85 -20.96 -1.94
C PHE A 122 -4.17 -21.39 -2.61
N GLU A 123 -4.63 -20.65 -3.62
CA GLU A 123 -5.89 -20.96 -4.34
C GLU A 123 -7.06 -21.25 -3.39
N ILE A 124 -7.20 -20.43 -2.35
CA ILE A 124 -8.16 -20.64 -1.26
C ILE A 124 -9.58 -20.78 -1.81
N LYS A 125 -10.27 -21.85 -1.41
CA LYS A 125 -11.59 -22.24 -1.92
C LYS A 125 -12.66 -22.17 -0.83
N GLY A 126 -13.91 -22.25 -1.28
CA GLY A 126 -15.06 -22.32 -0.37
C GLY A 126 -15.29 -21.04 0.44
N ILE A 127 -15.85 -21.20 1.63
CA ILE A 127 -16.19 -20.08 2.52
C ILE A 127 -14.97 -19.29 2.98
N LYS A 128 -13.82 -19.96 3.11
CA LYS A 128 -12.55 -19.33 3.52
C LYS A 128 -12.11 -18.22 2.56
N LYS A 129 -12.41 -18.35 1.27
CA LYS A 129 -12.12 -17.33 0.26
C LYS A 129 -12.74 -15.97 0.60
N TYR A 130 -14.00 -15.98 1.04
CA TYR A 130 -14.70 -14.74 1.40
C TYR A 130 -14.12 -14.10 2.64
N HIS A 131 -13.67 -14.90 3.62
CA HIS A 131 -13.00 -14.38 4.81
C HIS A 131 -11.68 -13.68 4.45
N PHE A 132 -10.85 -14.26 3.57
CA PHE A 132 -9.62 -13.62 3.14
C PHE A 132 -9.87 -12.28 2.43
N ILE A 133 -10.83 -12.23 1.52
CA ILE A 133 -11.17 -10.99 0.81
C ILE A 133 -11.73 -9.95 1.79
N ARG A 134 -12.61 -10.34 2.71
CA ARG A 134 -13.20 -9.44 3.72
C ARG A 134 -12.13 -8.89 4.64
N ILE A 135 -11.23 -9.73 5.16
CA ILE A 135 -10.11 -9.31 6.01
C ILE A 135 -9.21 -8.32 5.26
N SER A 136 -8.86 -8.62 4.01
CA SER A 136 -8.09 -7.72 3.14
C SER A 136 -8.74 -6.35 3.03
N LEU A 137 -10.03 -6.31 2.70
CA LEU A 137 -10.77 -5.05 2.56
C LEU A 137 -10.87 -4.32 3.89
N SER A 138 -11.15 -5.03 4.99
CA SER A 138 -11.21 -4.43 6.32
C SER A 138 -9.90 -3.74 6.71
N PHE A 139 -8.76 -4.36 6.43
CA PHE A 139 -7.47 -3.72 6.68
C PHE A 139 -7.20 -2.52 5.78
N ALA A 140 -7.64 -2.55 4.51
CA ALA A 140 -7.50 -1.42 3.60
C ALA A 140 -8.27 -0.21 4.12
N PHE A 141 -9.54 -0.38 4.46
CA PHE A 141 -10.39 0.69 4.97
C PHE A 141 -9.94 1.14 6.35
N LEU A 142 -9.62 0.22 7.27
CA LEU A 142 -9.14 0.57 8.60
C LEU A 142 -7.84 1.40 8.53
N ALA A 143 -6.87 0.98 7.72
CA ALA A 143 -5.62 1.72 7.57
C ALA A 143 -5.85 3.13 7.01
N HIS A 144 -6.73 3.26 6.00
CA HIS A 144 -7.08 4.54 5.42
C HIS A 144 -7.85 5.43 6.41
N GLY A 145 -8.82 4.85 7.11
CA GLY A 145 -9.60 5.56 8.13
C GLY A 145 -8.74 6.09 9.27
N LEU A 146 -7.87 5.26 9.85
CA LEU A 146 -6.95 5.65 10.91
C LEU A 146 -5.96 6.74 10.44
N ALA A 147 -5.46 6.65 9.20
CA ALA A 147 -4.61 7.69 8.62
C ALA A 147 -5.36 9.02 8.46
N SER A 148 -6.60 8.98 7.98
CA SER A 148 -7.45 10.18 7.81
C SER A 148 -7.84 10.83 9.15
N LEU A 149 -8.03 10.02 10.19
CA LEU A 149 -8.29 10.50 11.56
C LEU A 149 -7.04 11.04 12.27
N GLY A 150 -5.86 10.88 11.67
CA GLY A 150 -4.61 11.37 12.24
C GLY A 150 -3.99 10.43 13.29
N PHE A 151 -4.57 9.25 13.56
CA PHE A 151 -4.02 8.28 14.52
C PHE A 151 -2.68 7.70 14.10
N LEU A 152 -2.38 7.71 12.81
CA LEU A 152 -1.17 7.12 12.22
C LEU A 152 -0.18 8.20 11.75
N GLY A 153 -0.19 9.35 12.39
CA GLY A 153 0.60 10.48 11.95
C GLY A 153 0.08 11.09 10.67
N LEU A 154 0.20 12.10 10.15
CA LEU A 154 -0.09 12.76 8.89
C LEU A 154 -1.37 12.37 8.14
N ASN A 155 -2.43 13.03 8.47
CA ASN A 155 -3.53 13.24 7.54
C ASN A 155 -3.26 14.42 6.57
N GLN A 156 -2.08 15.08 6.64
CA GLN A 156 -1.80 16.27 5.83
C GLN A 156 -1.91 15.98 4.33
N GLY A 157 -1.39 14.86 3.87
CA GLY A 157 -1.55 14.46 2.46
C GLY A 157 -3.01 14.27 2.04
N HIS A 158 -3.87 13.77 2.93
CA HIS A 158 -5.32 13.68 2.69
C HIS A 158 -5.98 15.06 2.68
N ILE A 159 -5.55 15.97 3.56
CA ILE A 159 -6.02 17.35 3.59
C ILE A 159 -5.63 18.08 2.31
N ASP A 160 -4.39 17.97 1.88
CA ASP A 160 -3.89 18.58 0.65
C ASP A 160 -4.62 18.06 -0.59
N LEU A 161 -5.02 16.79 -0.57
CA LEU A 161 -5.85 16.22 -1.61
C LEU A 161 -7.29 16.76 -1.54
N ALA A 162 -7.85 16.85 -0.34
CA ALA A 162 -9.20 17.33 -0.12
C ALA A 162 -9.38 18.81 -0.53
N ILE A 163 -8.38 19.66 -0.30
CA ILE A 163 -8.38 21.08 -0.70
C ILE A 163 -8.59 21.25 -2.21
N LYS A 164 -8.24 20.25 -3.02
CA LYS A 164 -8.47 20.28 -4.49
C LYS A 164 -9.93 20.06 -4.88
N VAL A 165 -10.77 19.56 -3.96
CA VAL A 165 -12.15 19.13 -4.24
C VAL A 165 -13.16 19.92 -3.38
N VAL A 166 -12.77 20.36 -2.20
CA VAL A 166 -13.61 21.13 -1.27
C VAL A 166 -12.87 22.39 -0.81
N PRO A 167 -13.59 23.45 -0.32
CA PRO A 167 -12.96 24.64 0.23
C PRO A 167 -11.96 24.31 1.32
N ALA A 168 -10.83 25.02 1.37
CA ALA A 168 -9.74 24.76 2.32
C ALA A 168 -10.20 24.71 3.77
N ASP A 169 -11.12 25.59 4.15
CA ASP A 169 -11.68 25.66 5.51
C ASP A 169 -12.49 24.40 5.89
N SER A 170 -13.02 23.70 4.88
CA SER A 170 -13.81 22.48 5.08
C SER A 170 -13.00 21.19 4.90
N ALA A 171 -11.78 21.30 4.36
CA ALA A 171 -10.99 20.12 3.97
C ALA A 171 -10.67 19.20 5.16
N ARG A 172 -10.30 19.78 6.32
CA ARG A 172 -10.06 18.99 7.54
C ARG A 172 -11.29 18.22 7.99
N PHE A 173 -12.43 18.91 8.04
CA PHE A 173 -13.70 18.27 8.43
C PHE A 173 -14.08 17.15 7.45
N PHE A 174 -13.92 17.39 6.15
CA PHE A 174 -14.17 16.38 5.12
C PHE A 174 -13.29 15.14 5.32
N VAL A 175 -11.98 15.32 5.56
CA VAL A 175 -11.05 14.22 5.82
C VAL A 175 -11.41 13.46 7.10
N TYR A 176 -11.82 14.14 8.15
CA TYR A 176 -12.30 13.50 9.38
C TYR A 176 -13.56 12.66 9.15
N CYS A 177 -14.54 13.20 8.44
CA CYS A 177 -15.76 12.44 8.10
C CYS A 177 -15.44 11.20 7.27
N SER A 178 -14.55 11.33 6.28
CA SER A 178 -14.06 10.18 5.48
C SER A 178 -13.39 9.14 6.38
N GLY A 179 -12.51 9.57 7.28
CA GLY A 179 -11.84 8.69 8.22
C GLY A 179 -12.79 7.90 9.12
N ILE A 180 -13.85 8.53 9.62
CA ILE A 180 -14.88 7.85 10.41
C ILE A 180 -15.62 6.82 9.55
N THR A 181 -16.05 7.19 8.34
CA THR A 181 -16.78 6.27 7.45
C THR A 181 -15.96 5.07 7.01
N ASP A 182 -14.65 5.26 6.82
CA ASP A 182 -13.74 4.17 6.44
C ASP A 182 -13.39 3.24 7.62
N SER A 183 -13.58 3.72 8.86
CA SER A 183 -13.24 2.95 10.07
C SER A 183 -14.41 2.10 10.60
N ILE A 184 -15.64 2.35 10.16
CA ILE A 184 -16.87 1.61 10.52
C ILE A 184 -17.13 0.47 9.54
#